data_7354248be9414d338d9545af2cab6504
#
_entry.id   7354248be9414d338d9545af2cab6504
#
_cell.length_a   1.000
_cell.length_b   1.000
_cell.length_c   1.000
_cell.angle_alpha   90.00
_cell.angle_beta   90.00
_cell.angle_gamma   90.00
#
_symmetry.space_group_name_H-M   'P 1'
#
loop_
_entity.id
_entity.type
_entity.pdbx_description
1 polymer ?
#
loop_
_entity_poly.entity_id
_entity_poly.type
_entity_poly.pdbx_seq_one_letter_code
_entity_poly.pdbx_strand_id
1 'polypeptide(L)'
;MILAPTPKISGQIMQIDGGLAGIRQTLATMRQLVKQGRVDPAIRQAATQAAFLMPEKDELSEVDAIFSLVRDGIRYVKDVYDVETLSTPIKTLEGRIGDCDDQTTLLAALLESIGYPTRFVVAGYHGNDYEHVYLQVYAADQWISLDPTEHYAMGWEAPNPTIISYEVI
;
A
#
# COMPACT_ATOMS: atom_id res chain seq x y z
N MET A 1 9.79 37.35 10.86
CA MET A 1 9.17 36.57 9.79
C MET A 1 10.01 35.32 9.60
N ILE A 2 9.60 34.20 10.21
CA ILE A 2 10.35 32.92 10.13
C ILE A 2 9.81 32.20 8.86
N LEU A 3 10.68 32.09 7.86
CA LEU A 3 10.40 31.30 6.67
C LEU A 3 10.26 29.82 7.09
N ALA A 4 9.11 29.22 6.82
CA ALA A 4 8.94 27.79 6.98
C ALA A 4 9.97 27.04 6.12
N PRO A 5 10.59 25.96 6.62
CA PRO A 5 11.55 25.21 5.83
C PRO A 5 10.85 24.65 4.59
N THR A 6 11.46 24.91 3.43
CA THR A 6 11.01 24.36 2.16
C THR A 6 11.03 22.83 2.25
N PRO A 7 9.93 22.11 1.94
CA PRO A 7 9.94 20.66 1.99
C PRO A 7 11.01 20.13 1.03
N LYS A 8 11.93 19.33 1.55
CA LYS A 8 12.90 18.60 0.72
C LYS A 8 12.12 17.56 -0.08
N ILE A 9 11.87 17.84 -1.35
CA ILE A 9 11.38 16.85 -2.31
C ILE A 9 12.57 15.93 -2.61
N SER A 10 12.69 14.83 -1.90
CA SER A 10 13.61 13.76 -2.25
C SER A 10 12.84 12.72 -3.10
N GLY A 11 12.63 13.05 -4.35
CA GLY A 11 12.23 12.06 -5.36
C GLY A 11 13.52 11.47 -5.94
N GLN A 12 13.70 10.16 -5.83
CA GLN A 12 14.69 9.45 -6.64
C GLN A 12 13.97 8.94 -7.89
N ILE A 13 14.46 9.36 -9.06
CA ILE A 13 14.06 8.74 -10.32
C ILE A 13 14.99 7.55 -10.50
N MET A 14 14.46 6.33 -10.44
CA MET A 14 15.17 5.10 -10.74
C MET A 14 14.69 4.59 -12.09
N GLN A 15 15.63 4.16 -12.92
CA GLN A 15 15.28 3.41 -14.11
C GLN A 15 14.99 1.98 -13.67
N ILE A 16 13.78 1.49 -13.99
CA ILE A 16 13.36 0.14 -13.66
C ILE A 16 13.62 -0.76 -14.88
N ASP A 17 14.19 -1.93 -14.65
CA ASP A 17 14.39 -2.93 -15.69
C ASP A 17 13.04 -3.51 -16.16
N GLY A 18 12.96 -4.02 -17.37
CA GLY A 18 11.76 -4.69 -17.84
C GLY A 18 11.55 -6.09 -17.22
N GLY A 19 10.31 -6.56 -17.21
CA GLY A 19 9.95 -7.92 -16.80
C GLY A 19 10.16 -8.22 -15.31
N LEU A 20 10.47 -9.47 -14.97
CA LEU A 20 10.61 -9.94 -13.59
C LEU A 20 11.68 -9.20 -12.77
N ALA A 21 12.73 -8.70 -13.40
CA ALA A 21 13.77 -7.93 -12.72
C ALA A 21 13.21 -6.58 -12.24
N GLY A 22 12.45 -5.89 -13.08
CA GLY A 22 11.80 -4.63 -12.73
C GLY A 22 10.80 -4.81 -11.59
N ILE A 23 9.96 -5.84 -11.66
CA ILE A 23 9.00 -6.14 -10.60
C ILE A 23 9.69 -6.34 -9.24
N ARG A 24 10.82 -7.07 -9.22
CA ARG A 24 11.60 -7.25 -7.99
C ARG A 24 12.18 -5.93 -7.46
N GLN A 25 12.62 -5.03 -8.34
CA GLN A 25 13.11 -3.70 -7.96
C GLN A 25 11.97 -2.85 -7.37
N THR A 26 10.80 -2.83 -8.02
CA THR A 26 9.60 -2.16 -7.52
C THR A 26 9.23 -2.67 -6.12
N LEU A 27 9.09 -3.97 -5.95
CA LEU A 27 8.75 -4.58 -4.66
C LEU A 27 9.80 -4.31 -3.57
N ALA A 28 11.09 -4.32 -3.91
CA ALA A 28 12.16 -3.96 -2.97
C ALA A 28 12.05 -2.50 -2.50
N THR A 29 11.72 -1.60 -3.43
CA THR A 29 11.50 -0.18 -3.11
C THR A 29 10.24 0.01 -2.27
N MET A 30 9.13 -0.62 -2.63
CA MET A 30 7.90 -0.60 -1.84
C MET A 30 8.14 -1.06 -0.40
N ARG A 31 8.85 -2.19 -0.19
CA ARG A 31 9.24 -2.65 1.16
C ARG A 31 10.02 -1.61 1.93
N GLN A 32 10.97 -0.94 1.28
CA GLN A 32 11.75 0.12 1.93
C GLN A 32 10.85 1.30 2.32
N LEU A 33 9.92 1.69 1.45
CA LEU A 33 8.97 2.76 1.72
C LEU A 33 8.01 2.39 2.86
N VAL A 34 7.54 1.14 2.94
CA VAL A 34 6.75 0.66 4.08
C VAL A 34 7.55 0.75 5.37
N LYS A 35 8.80 0.26 5.39
CA LYS A 35 9.67 0.31 6.59
C LYS A 35 9.95 1.74 7.07
N GLN A 36 10.05 2.69 6.17
CA GLN A 36 10.18 4.11 6.50
C GLN A 36 8.83 4.69 6.97
N GLY A 37 7.76 4.39 6.25
CA GLY A 37 6.43 4.93 6.52
C GLY A 37 5.84 4.45 7.85
N ARG A 38 6.01 3.17 8.21
CA ARG A 38 5.44 2.62 9.46
C ARG A 38 5.96 3.27 10.74
N VAL A 39 7.11 3.94 10.68
CA VAL A 39 7.69 4.69 11.81
C VAL A 39 7.42 6.19 11.72
N ASP A 40 6.79 6.65 10.65
CA ASP A 40 6.39 8.05 10.47
C ASP A 40 5.25 8.40 11.44
N PRO A 41 5.38 9.46 12.26
CA PRO A 41 4.36 9.85 13.23
C PRO A 41 3.00 10.17 12.59
N ALA A 42 2.97 10.78 11.39
CA ALA A 42 1.73 11.13 10.72
C ALA A 42 0.99 9.88 10.19
N ILE A 43 1.72 8.91 9.65
CA ILE A 43 1.17 7.61 9.24
C ILE A 43 0.58 6.87 10.45
N ARG A 44 1.34 6.78 11.54
CA ARG A 44 0.85 6.15 12.77
C ARG A 44 -0.36 6.87 13.35
N GLN A 45 -0.38 8.20 13.33
CA GLN A 45 -1.52 8.99 13.79
C GLN A 45 -2.76 8.70 12.95
N ALA A 46 -2.64 8.66 11.62
CA ALA A 46 -3.76 8.35 10.73
C ALA A 46 -4.32 6.94 10.98
N ALA A 47 -3.44 5.93 11.11
CA ALA A 47 -3.86 4.57 11.43
C ALA A 47 -4.56 4.49 12.79
N THR A 48 -3.99 5.11 13.82
CA THR A 48 -4.58 5.12 15.17
C THR A 48 -5.93 5.83 15.18
N GLN A 49 -6.09 6.94 14.46
CA GLN A 49 -7.37 7.65 14.36
C GLN A 49 -8.44 6.83 13.66
N ALA A 50 -8.09 6.10 12.60
CA ALA A 50 -9.03 5.22 11.90
C ALA A 50 -9.50 4.07 12.81
N ALA A 51 -8.58 3.44 13.54
CA ALA A 51 -8.86 2.33 14.44
C ALA A 51 -9.58 2.77 15.73
N PHE A 52 -9.37 4.02 16.19
CA PHE A 52 -9.88 4.51 17.49
C PHE A 52 -11.41 4.45 17.64
N LEU A 53 -12.14 4.51 16.54
CA LEU A 53 -13.61 4.47 16.55
C LEU A 53 -14.15 3.03 16.57
N MET A 54 -13.28 2.04 16.48
CA MET A 54 -13.67 0.63 16.46
C MET A 54 -13.71 0.05 17.88
N PRO A 55 -14.47 -1.04 18.11
CA PRO A 55 -14.47 -1.72 19.39
C PRO A 55 -13.07 -2.19 19.79
N GLU A 56 -12.71 -2.07 21.05
CA GLU A 56 -11.41 -2.54 21.56
C GLU A 56 -11.21 -4.03 21.25
N LYS A 57 -10.03 -4.37 20.71
CA LYS A 57 -9.61 -5.74 20.35
C LYS A 57 -10.43 -6.39 19.24
N ASP A 58 -11.16 -5.61 18.46
CA ASP A 58 -11.79 -6.10 17.25
C ASP A 58 -10.85 -5.87 16.04
N GLU A 59 -9.89 -6.79 15.89
CA GLU A 59 -8.87 -6.70 14.83
C GLU A 59 -9.49 -6.55 13.43
N LEU A 60 -10.60 -7.24 13.16
CA LEU A 60 -11.24 -7.16 11.85
C LEU A 60 -11.83 -5.78 11.59
N SER A 61 -12.50 -5.19 12.59
CA SER A 61 -13.05 -3.84 12.47
C SER A 61 -11.95 -2.78 12.37
N GLU A 62 -10.84 -2.91 13.10
CA GLU A 62 -9.69 -2.01 12.99
C GLU A 62 -9.05 -2.07 11.59
N VAL A 63 -8.83 -3.28 11.08
CA VAL A 63 -8.28 -3.50 9.74
C VAL A 63 -9.21 -2.94 8.67
N ASP A 64 -10.53 -3.20 8.75
CA ASP A 64 -11.51 -2.70 7.78
C ASP A 64 -11.60 -1.17 7.78
N ALA A 65 -11.49 -0.53 8.94
CA ALA A 65 -11.46 0.92 9.05
C ALA A 65 -10.23 1.54 8.34
N ILE A 66 -9.05 0.94 8.53
CA ILE A 66 -7.82 1.38 7.86
C ILE A 66 -7.86 1.08 6.36
N PHE A 67 -8.36 -0.08 5.99
CA PHE A 67 -8.57 -0.45 4.59
C PHE A 67 -9.51 0.54 3.89
N SER A 68 -10.64 0.85 4.51
CA SER A 68 -11.62 1.82 3.99
C SER A 68 -11.04 3.23 3.89
N LEU A 69 -10.17 3.64 4.82
CA LEU A 69 -9.47 4.93 4.74
C LEU A 69 -8.66 5.05 3.44
N VAL A 70 -7.98 3.99 3.01
CA VAL A 70 -7.21 3.99 1.77
C VAL A 70 -8.11 3.81 0.56
N ARG A 71 -8.93 2.75 0.54
CA ARG A 71 -9.82 2.42 -0.59
C ARG A 71 -10.74 3.59 -0.99
N ASP A 72 -11.34 4.24 0.01
CA ASP A 72 -12.35 5.28 -0.22
C ASP A 72 -11.75 6.70 -0.19
N GLY A 73 -10.57 6.85 0.44
CA GLY A 73 -9.91 8.14 0.64
C GLY A 73 -8.86 8.50 -0.41
N ILE A 74 -8.31 7.52 -1.13
CA ILE A 74 -7.25 7.72 -2.13
C ILE A 74 -7.83 7.47 -3.52
N ARG A 75 -7.79 8.48 -4.38
CA ARG A 75 -8.26 8.34 -5.75
C ARG A 75 -7.22 7.60 -6.60
N TYR A 76 -7.65 6.56 -7.29
CA TYR A 76 -6.79 5.85 -8.24
C TYR A 76 -6.40 6.74 -9.42
N VAL A 77 -5.11 6.86 -9.67
CA VAL A 77 -4.54 7.57 -10.83
C VAL A 77 -3.39 6.73 -11.36
N LYS A 78 -3.57 6.18 -12.56
CA LYS A 78 -2.53 5.39 -13.22
C LYS A 78 -1.36 6.29 -13.63
N ASP A 79 -0.16 5.78 -13.53
CA ASP A 79 1.05 6.43 -14.02
C ASP A 79 0.97 6.76 -15.52
N VAL A 80 1.57 7.88 -15.91
CA VAL A 80 1.52 8.40 -17.29
C VAL A 80 2.78 7.97 -18.04
N TYR A 81 2.59 7.45 -19.27
CA TYR A 81 3.67 7.20 -20.23
C TYR A 81 4.77 6.21 -19.80
N ASP A 82 4.42 5.02 -19.32
CA ASP A 82 5.40 3.96 -18.99
C ASP A 82 6.52 4.40 -18.00
N VAL A 83 6.27 5.45 -17.24
CA VAL A 83 7.13 5.91 -16.15
C VAL A 83 6.52 5.43 -14.85
N GLU A 84 7.08 4.39 -14.28
CA GLU A 84 6.69 3.90 -12.97
C GLU A 84 7.19 4.86 -11.89
N THR A 85 6.28 5.41 -11.10
CA THR A 85 6.61 6.33 -10.00
C THR A 85 6.12 5.74 -8.69
N LEU A 86 6.99 5.68 -7.68
CA LEU A 86 6.63 5.23 -6.35
C LEU A 86 6.62 6.41 -5.38
N SER A 87 5.46 6.67 -4.79
CA SER A 87 5.30 7.70 -3.79
C SER A 87 5.58 7.17 -2.37
N THR A 88 6.09 8.04 -1.51
CA THR A 88 6.16 7.70 -0.09
C THR A 88 4.74 7.61 0.52
N PRO A 89 4.50 6.75 1.53
CA PRO A 89 3.19 6.66 2.18
C PRO A 89 2.60 8.01 2.60
N ILE A 90 3.42 8.90 3.14
CA ILE A 90 2.95 10.22 3.55
C ILE A 90 2.50 11.08 2.37
N LYS A 91 3.18 11.02 1.23
CA LYS A 91 2.78 11.77 0.03
C LYS A 91 1.46 11.25 -0.53
N THR A 92 1.28 9.93 -0.57
CA THR A 92 0.02 9.32 -1.03
C THR A 92 -1.12 9.71 -0.10
N LEU A 93 -0.90 9.68 1.23
CA LEU A 93 -1.89 10.06 2.22
C LEU A 93 -2.30 11.53 2.10
N GLU A 94 -1.33 12.44 1.97
CA GLU A 94 -1.57 13.89 1.88
C GLU A 94 -2.16 14.27 0.52
N GLY A 95 -1.63 13.68 -0.56
CA GLY A 95 -2.07 13.96 -1.94
C GLY A 95 -3.41 13.34 -2.29
N ARG A 96 -3.81 12.28 -1.60
CA ARG A 96 -5.03 11.49 -1.85
C ARG A 96 -5.15 10.97 -3.28
N ILE A 97 -4.02 10.68 -3.89
CA ILE A 97 -3.92 10.08 -5.22
C ILE A 97 -2.80 9.04 -5.21
N GLY A 98 -2.95 7.99 -6.03
CA GLY A 98 -1.94 6.96 -6.22
C GLY A 98 -2.47 5.81 -7.07
N ASP A 99 -1.58 5.03 -7.65
CA ASP A 99 -1.89 3.78 -8.34
C ASP A 99 -1.89 2.58 -7.39
N CYS A 100 -1.82 1.36 -7.92
CA CYS A 100 -1.85 0.14 -7.09
C CYS A 100 -0.64 0.04 -6.15
N ASP A 101 0.55 0.41 -6.61
CA ASP A 101 1.78 0.35 -5.84
C ASP A 101 1.77 1.36 -4.70
N ASP A 102 1.34 2.59 -4.97
CA ASP A 102 1.24 3.67 -3.99
C ASP A 102 0.19 3.37 -2.91
N GLN A 103 -1.00 2.93 -3.31
CA GLN A 103 -2.09 2.64 -2.38
C GLN A 103 -1.76 1.41 -1.51
N THR A 104 -1.19 0.37 -2.12
CA THR A 104 -0.77 -0.84 -1.38
C THR A 104 0.37 -0.53 -0.40
N THR A 105 1.34 0.31 -0.81
CA THR A 105 2.45 0.74 0.06
C THR A 105 1.94 1.58 1.24
N LEU A 106 1.01 2.50 1.00
CA LEU A 106 0.37 3.30 2.06
C LEU A 106 -0.39 2.39 3.04
N LEU A 107 -1.22 1.49 2.52
CA LEU A 107 -2.01 0.58 3.35
C LEU A 107 -1.14 -0.30 4.23
N ALA A 108 -0.05 -0.86 3.68
CA ALA A 108 0.91 -1.64 4.44
C ALA A 108 1.57 -0.81 5.56
N ALA A 109 2.01 0.43 5.25
CA ALA A 109 2.63 1.30 6.24
C ALA A 109 1.68 1.66 7.38
N LEU A 110 0.40 1.93 7.09
CA LEU A 110 -0.63 2.20 8.09
C LEU A 110 -0.83 1.00 9.03
N LEU A 111 -1.07 -0.18 8.48
CA LEU A 111 -1.31 -1.41 9.25
C LEU A 111 -0.09 -1.81 10.09
N GLU A 112 1.12 -1.80 9.50
CA GLU A 112 2.33 -2.13 10.23
C GLU A 112 2.68 -1.11 11.31
N SER A 113 2.30 0.16 11.16
CA SER A 113 2.55 1.19 12.17
C SER A 113 1.85 0.93 13.51
N ILE A 114 0.77 0.15 13.50
CA ILE A 114 0.02 -0.26 14.69
C ILE A 114 0.14 -1.76 15.00
N GLY A 115 1.01 -2.49 14.30
CA GLY A 115 1.44 -3.83 14.66
C GLY A 115 0.82 -4.99 13.88
N TYR A 116 0.05 -4.75 12.84
CA TYR A 116 -0.47 -5.81 11.97
C TYR A 116 0.57 -6.25 10.94
N PRO A 117 1.00 -7.52 10.92
CA PRO A 117 1.90 -8.03 9.89
C PRO A 117 1.23 -8.00 8.51
N THR A 118 1.99 -7.62 7.50
CA THR A 118 1.50 -7.55 6.12
C THR A 118 2.40 -8.26 5.13
N ARG A 119 1.86 -8.62 3.97
CA ARG A 119 2.63 -9.10 2.82
C ARG A 119 2.03 -8.59 1.52
N PHE A 120 2.86 -8.32 0.52
CA PHE A 120 2.40 -8.02 -0.83
C PHE A 120 1.93 -9.28 -1.53
N VAL A 121 0.91 -9.15 -2.33
CA VAL A 121 0.47 -10.14 -3.31
C VAL A 121 0.62 -9.51 -4.68
N VAL A 122 1.40 -10.15 -5.54
CA VAL A 122 1.57 -9.75 -6.94
C VAL A 122 0.86 -10.77 -7.81
N ALA A 123 -0.02 -10.32 -8.67
CA ALA A 123 -0.84 -11.17 -9.51
C ALA A 123 -0.80 -10.72 -10.98
N GLY A 124 -0.93 -11.67 -11.88
CA GLY A 124 -1.15 -11.43 -13.30
C GLY A 124 -2.37 -12.21 -13.77
N TYR A 125 -3.06 -11.68 -14.74
CA TYR A 125 -4.31 -12.22 -15.26
C TYR A 125 -4.23 -12.56 -16.74
N HIS A 126 -3.18 -12.10 -17.42
CA HIS A 126 -2.94 -12.33 -18.84
C HIS A 126 -1.52 -12.87 -19.08
N GLY A 127 -1.40 -14.15 -19.39
CA GLY A 127 -0.09 -14.75 -19.65
C GLY A 127 0.75 -14.99 -18.39
N ASN A 128 2.05 -14.64 -18.45
CA ASN A 128 3.02 -14.88 -17.38
C ASN A 128 3.58 -13.58 -16.77
N ASP A 129 2.94 -12.46 -17.02
CA ASP A 129 3.38 -11.17 -16.49
C ASP A 129 2.57 -10.79 -15.25
N TYR A 130 3.24 -10.18 -14.27
CA TYR A 130 2.57 -9.57 -13.13
C TYR A 130 2.02 -8.20 -13.54
N GLU A 131 0.77 -7.94 -13.22
CA GLU A 131 0.04 -6.76 -13.68
C GLU A 131 -0.54 -5.94 -12.53
N HIS A 132 -0.61 -6.52 -11.34
CA HIS A 132 -1.27 -5.92 -10.20
C HIS A 132 -0.61 -6.31 -8.89
N VAL A 133 -0.60 -5.36 -7.94
CA VAL A 133 -0.17 -5.60 -6.56
C VAL A 133 -1.28 -5.17 -5.61
N TYR A 134 -1.52 -6.00 -4.61
CA TYR A 134 -2.41 -5.71 -3.49
C TYR A 134 -1.81 -6.27 -2.19
N LEU A 135 -2.50 -6.13 -1.09
CA LEU A 135 -2.00 -6.48 0.23
C LEU A 135 -2.73 -7.68 0.81
N GLN A 136 -2.03 -8.45 1.64
CA GLN A 136 -2.66 -9.27 2.67
C GLN A 136 -2.17 -8.84 4.05
N VAL A 137 -3.08 -8.81 5.00
CA VAL A 137 -2.82 -8.56 6.43
C VAL A 137 -3.06 -9.83 7.23
N TYR A 138 -2.24 -10.07 8.26
CA TYR A 138 -2.49 -11.13 9.22
C TYR A 138 -3.26 -10.56 10.41
N ALA A 139 -4.52 -10.97 10.56
CA ALA A 139 -5.41 -10.57 11.62
C ALA A 139 -6.41 -11.71 11.92
N ALA A 140 -6.87 -11.82 13.15
CA ALA A 140 -7.79 -12.86 13.59
C ALA A 140 -7.32 -14.28 13.16
N ASP A 141 -6.03 -14.56 13.35
CA ASP A 141 -5.37 -15.85 13.05
C ASP A 141 -5.41 -16.28 11.56
N GLN A 142 -5.58 -15.35 10.64
CA GLN A 142 -5.60 -15.63 9.20
C GLN A 142 -5.03 -14.51 8.35
N TRP A 143 -4.62 -14.84 7.12
CA TRP A 143 -4.30 -13.85 6.10
C TRP A 143 -5.58 -13.41 5.39
N ILE A 144 -5.78 -12.09 5.32
CA ILE A 144 -6.97 -11.45 4.73
C ILE A 144 -6.52 -10.54 3.60
N SER A 145 -7.12 -10.71 2.43
CA SER A 145 -6.80 -9.90 1.25
C SER A 145 -7.45 -8.52 1.32
N LEU A 146 -6.67 -7.52 0.96
CA LEU A 146 -7.04 -6.12 0.94
C LEU A 146 -6.57 -5.50 -0.37
N ASP A 147 -7.48 -5.29 -1.30
CA ASP A 147 -7.19 -4.58 -2.54
C ASP A 147 -7.76 -3.15 -2.48
N PRO A 148 -6.94 -2.14 -2.19
CA PRO A 148 -7.44 -0.78 -2.01
C PRO A 148 -7.82 -0.09 -3.32
N THR A 149 -7.49 -0.68 -4.47
CA THR A 149 -7.82 -0.11 -5.79
C THR A 149 -9.19 -0.53 -6.29
N GLU A 150 -9.77 -1.55 -5.64
CA GLU A 150 -11.06 -2.12 -6.01
C GLU A 150 -12.13 -1.80 -4.96
N HIS A 151 -13.34 -1.46 -5.41
CA HIS A 151 -14.45 -1.10 -4.53
C HIS A 151 -15.19 -2.31 -3.95
N TYR A 152 -14.42 -3.31 -3.50
CA TYR A 152 -14.96 -4.49 -2.84
C TYR A 152 -14.65 -4.49 -1.33
N ALA A 153 -15.33 -5.37 -0.62
CA ALA A 153 -15.09 -5.55 0.81
C ALA A 153 -13.74 -6.24 1.08
N MET A 154 -13.23 -6.08 2.28
CA MET A 154 -12.12 -6.84 2.82
C MET A 154 -12.31 -8.36 2.57
N GLY A 155 -11.25 -9.04 2.18
CA GLY A 155 -11.24 -10.46 1.85
C GLY A 155 -11.51 -10.79 0.37
N TRP A 156 -11.90 -9.80 -0.44
CA TRP A 156 -12.08 -10.02 -1.87
C TRP A 156 -10.74 -10.09 -2.61
N GLU A 157 -10.67 -10.96 -3.60
CA GLU A 157 -9.56 -11.08 -4.56
C GLU A 157 -10.12 -11.20 -5.98
N ALA A 158 -9.43 -10.60 -6.94
CA ALA A 158 -9.78 -10.78 -8.33
C ALA A 158 -9.64 -12.26 -8.74
N PRO A 159 -10.66 -12.85 -9.40
CA PRO A 159 -10.69 -14.27 -9.70
C PRO A 159 -9.70 -14.67 -10.80
N ASN A 160 -9.27 -15.93 -10.77
CA ASN A 160 -8.51 -16.59 -11.83
C ASN A 160 -7.17 -15.91 -12.20
N PRO A 161 -6.26 -15.63 -11.25
CA PRO A 161 -4.93 -15.19 -11.63
C PRO A 161 -4.21 -16.31 -12.40
N THR A 162 -3.51 -15.94 -13.46
CA THR A 162 -2.67 -16.87 -14.22
C THR A 162 -1.31 -17.10 -13.53
N ILE A 163 -0.87 -16.11 -12.77
CA ILE A 163 0.34 -16.16 -11.94
C ILE A 163 0.09 -15.36 -10.65
N ILE A 164 0.60 -15.86 -9.53
CA ILE A 164 0.52 -15.18 -8.23
C ILE A 164 1.78 -15.44 -7.42
N SER A 165 2.26 -14.44 -6.68
CA SER A 165 3.35 -14.53 -5.73
C SER A 165 3.05 -13.76 -4.45
N TYR A 166 3.56 -14.26 -3.33
CA TYR A 166 3.43 -13.63 -2.01
C TYR A 166 4.79 -13.16 -1.52
N GLU A 167 4.90 -11.88 -1.24
CA GLU A 167 6.17 -11.23 -0.90
C GLU A 167 6.11 -10.60 0.50
N VAL A 168 6.88 -11.15 1.43
CA VAL A 168 6.96 -10.63 2.82
C VAL A 168 7.60 -9.24 2.85
N ILE A 169 7.05 -8.36 3.70
CA ILE A 169 7.52 -6.97 3.89
C ILE A 169 8.56 -6.86 5.01
#